data_b03bfff39cf1e54b90c703876a91463d
#
_entry.id   b03bfff39cf1e54b90c703876a91463d
#
_cell.length_a   1.000
_cell.length_b   1.000
_cell.length_c   1.000
_cell.angle_alpha   90.00
_cell.angle_beta   90.00
_cell.angle_gamma   90.00
#
_symmetry.space_group_name_H-M   'P 1'
#
loop_
_entity.id
_entity.type
_entity.pdbx_description
1 polymer ?
#
loop_
_entity_poly.entity_id
_entity_poly.type
_entity_poly.pdbx_seq_one_letter_code
_entity_poly.pdbx_strand_id
1 'polypeptide(L)'
;MNTLPNVQPLKPVGGKRSSKRELILNVFLRQEGHLSADDLFDLIKQDDQHISRATVYRALQWMVEAGIAQKVDFGEGRFRFERTYRHPRHYHLICKNCNSSSEFLSSDIEILVEEVSTARNFNVSRSVVQVYGTCEKCSTGKITPGDEGYTELLFARDALRIAIATERSGLEFYSRAARLARDQRGRKVFQDLADEEKNHLATLEKSYKELLARDPHLEDRPRFLFFKGAANGLFAEGADELVAGVDDQQALLIGIRCERGSHTFFKKYADKFEDSEGKQIFSEFAAEEKQHLELLLKEYRELVKRQSQSVKPAKRVASRTRKTGTAR
;
A
#
# COMPACT_ATOMS: atom_id res chain seq x y z
N MET A 1 22.74 -0.82 -19.31
CA MET A 1 22.34 -2.16 -19.82
C MET A 1 21.40 -2.76 -18.79
N ASN A 2 20.09 -2.58 -18.96
CA ASN A 2 19.08 -3.14 -18.07
C ASN A 2 18.94 -4.62 -18.37
N THR A 3 19.51 -5.44 -17.50
CA THR A 3 19.25 -6.88 -17.49
C THR A 3 17.80 -7.10 -17.09
N LEU A 4 16.99 -7.59 -18.03
CA LEU A 4 15.65 -8.09 -17.75
C LEU A 4 15.72 -9.09 -16.59
N PRO A 5 14.85 -8.98 -15.56
CA PRO A 5 14.80 -9.98 -14.51
C PRO A 5 14.49 -11.33 -15.13
N ASN A 6 15.17 -12.35 -14.61
CA ASN A 6 15.07 -13.73 -15.02
C ASN A 6 13.63 -14.24 -14.83
N VAL A 7 12.77 -13.98 -15.82
CA VAL A 7 11.44 -14.60 -15.87
C VAL A 7 11.70 -16.08 -16.03
N GLN A 8 11.43 -16.88 -14.99
CA GLN A 8 11.44 -18.34 -15.14
C GLN A 8 10.61 -18.67 -16.38
N PRO A 9 11.14 -19.47 -17.31
CA PRO A 9 10.43 -19.78 -18.52
C PRO A 9 9.11 -20.44 -18.14
N LEU A 10 8.01 -19.67 -18.29
CA LEU A 10 6.65 -20.19 -18.19
C LEU A 10 6.61 -21.42 -19.12
N LYS A 11 6.34 -22.60 -18.54
CA LYS A 11 6.26 -23.83 -19.31
C LYS A 11 5.26 -23.60 -20.46
N PRO A 12 5.65 -23.77 -21.72
CA PRO A 12 4.75 -23.52 -22.82
C PRO A 12 3.58 -24.49 -22.72
N VAL A 13 2.38 -23.95 -22.52
CA VAL A 13 1.15 -24.69 -22.80
C VAL A 13 1.19 -25.03 -24.30
N GLY A 14 1.45 -26.27 -24.62
CA GLY A 14 1.58 -26.93 -25.90
C GLY A 14 1.51 -26.07 -27.17
N GLY A 15 2.65 -25.77 -27.77
CA GLY A 15 2.74 -25.14 -29.08
C GLY A 15 4.20 -24.98 -29.52
N LYS A 16 4.50 -25.24 -30.80
CA LYS A 16 5.82 -24.99 -31.40
C LYS A 16 6.25 -23.55 -31.13
N ARG A 17 7.49 -23.34 -30.64
CA ARG A 17 8.11 -22.00 -30.54
C ARG A 17 8.06 -21.35 -31.93
N SER A 18 7.31 -20.26 -32.05
CA SER A 18 7.30 -19.42 -33.25
C SER A 18 8.12 -18.18 -32.91
N SER A 19 9.17 -17.92 -33.68
CA SER A 19 10.00 -16.69 -33.56
C SER A 19 9.12 -15.41 -33.60
N LYS A 20 8.04 -15.45 -34.36
CA LYS A 20 7.07 -14.34 -34.44
C LYS A 20 6.28 -14.15 -33.14
N ARG A 21 5.90 -15.23 -32.43
CA ARG A 21 5.21 -15.11 -31.14
C ARG A 21 6.12 -14.55 -30.06
N GLU A 22 7.37 -14.94 -30.08
CA GLU A 22 8.39 -14.44 -29.13
C GLU A 22 8.70 -12.95 -29.39
N LEU A 23 8.78 -12.51 -30.64
CA LEU A 23 8.91 -11.12 -31.00
C LEU A 23 7.71 -10.31 -30.48
N ILE A 24 6.48 -10.76 -30.75
CA ILE A 24 5.25 -10.08 -30.32
C ILE A 24 5.19 -9.99 -28.79
N LEU A 25 5.51 -11.06 -28.07
CA LEU A 25 5.57 -11.08 -26.62
C LEU A 25 6.60 -10.07 -26.09
N ASN A 26 7.81 -10.04 -26.64
CA ASN A 26 8.85 -9.11 -26.19
C ASN A 26 8.48 -7.65 -26.44
N VAL A 27 7.86 -7.34 -27.57
CA VAL A 27 7.37 -5.98 -27.86
C VAL A 27 6.26 -5.61 -26.89
N PHE A 28 5.28 -6.50 -26.70
CA PHE A 28 4.14 -6.27 -25.77
C PHE A 28 4.60 -6.03 -24.31
N LEU A 29 5.54 -6.85 -23.81
CA LEU A 29 6.03 -6.71 -22.42
C LEU A 29 6.85 -5.42 -22.16
N ARG A 30 7.34 -4.77 -23.21
CA ARG A 30 8.04 -3.47 -23.11
C ARG A 30 7.09 -2.28 -23.11
N GLN A 31 5.84 -2.50 -23.54
CA GLN A 31 4.85 -1.42 -23.55
C GLN A 31 4.17 -1.31 -22.18
N GLU A 32 3.84 -0.10 -21.85
CA GLU A 32 3.04 0.23 -20.67
C GLU A 32 1.67 0.72 -21.11
N GLY A 33 0.65 0.64 -20.21
CA GLY A 33 -0.73 1.03 -20.50
C GLY A 33 -1.48 0.00 -21.35
N HIS A 34 -2.52 0.48 -22.03
CA HIS A 34 -3.51 -0.32 -22.75
C HIS A 34 -3.31 -0.21 -24.26
N LEU A 35 -2.98 -1.31 -24.90
CA LEU A 35 -2.78 -1.36 -26.36
C LEU A 35 -3.93 -2.10 -27.05
N SER A 36 -4.43 -1.58 -28.15
CA SER A 36 -5.24 -2.38 -29.08
C SER A 36 -4.34 -3.34 -29.88
N ALA A 37 -4.97 -4.33 -30.52
CA ALA A 37 -4.22 -5.22 -31.40
C ALA A 37 -3.62 -4.48 -32.61
N ASP A 38 -4.25 -3.40 -33.06
CA ASP A 38 -3.72 -2.55 -34.15
C ASP A 38 -2.51 -1.72 -33.68
N ASP A 39 -2.56 -1.13 -32.48
CA ASP A 39 -1.42 -0.39 -31.92
C ASP A 39 -0.18 -1.32 -31.81
N LEU A 40 -0.37 -2.52 -31.28
CA LEU A 40 0.71 -3.51 -31.19
C LEU A 40 1.19 -3.98 -32.56
N PHE A 41 0.29 -4.12 -33.54
CA PHE A 41 0.65 -4.45 -34.91
C PHE A 41 1.53 -3.38 -35.53
N ASP A 42 1.18 -2.11 -35.37
CA ASP A 42 1.91 -0.99 -35.95
C ASP A 42 3.30 -0.84 -35.32
N LEU A 43 3.45 -1.12 -34.01
CA LEU A 43 4.74 -1.18 -33.34
C LEU A 43 5.62 -2.31 -33.90
N ILE A 44 5.08 -3.52 -34.03
CA ILE A 44 5.85 -4.69 -34.48
C ILE A 44 6.21 -4.60 -35.96
N LYS A 45 5.38 -3.94 -36.77
CA LYS A 45 5.62 -3.78 -38.20
C LYS A 45 6.90 -3.01 -38.52
N GLN A 46 7.41 -2.22 -37.57
CA GLN A 46 8.69 -1.54 -37.68
C GLN A 46 9.87 -2.52 -37.65
N ASP A 47 9.71 -3.63 -36.90
CA ASP A 47 10.76 -4.66 -36.73
C ASP A 47 10.59 -5.85 -37.71
N ASP A 48 9.34 -6.21 -38.05
CA ASP A 48 9.00 -7.30 -39.01
C ASP A 48 7.87 -6.88 -39.95
N GLN A 49 8.22 -6.47 -41.17
CA GLN A 49 7.27 -6.06 -42.20
C GLN A 49 6.36 -7.19 -42.71
N HIS A 50 6.71 -8.47 -42.43
CA HIS A 50 5.95 -9.66 -42.86
C HIS A 50 4.96 -10.15 -41.80
N ILE A 51 4.82 -9.44 -40.69
CA ILE A 51 3.83 -9.76 -39.66
C ILE A 51 2.41 -9.46 -40.19
N SER A 52 1.44 -10.28 -39.81
CA SER A 52 0.03 -10.01 -40.13
C SER A 52 -0.77 -9.66 -38.85
N ARG A 53 -1.82 -8.83 -39.01
CA ARG A 53 -2.74 -8.53 -37.89
C ARG A 53 -3.29 -9.78 -37.24
N ALA A 54 -3.66 -10.80 -38.05
CA ALA A 54 -4.13 -12.07 -37.54
C ALA A 54 -3.10 -12.81 -36.65
N THR A 55 -1.82 -12.66 -36.94
CA THR A 55 -0.74 -13.24 -36.12
C THR A 55 -0.60 -12.53 -34.79
N VAL A 56 -0.69 -11.20 -34.79
CA VAL A 56 -0.67 -10.38 -33.57
C VAL A 56 -1.89 -10.72 -32.69
N TYR A 57 -3.07 -10.76 -33.27
CA TYR A 57 -4.30 -11.07 -32.54
C TYR A 57 -4.24 -12.47 -31.90
N ARG A 58 -3.78 -13.49 -32.63
CA ARG A 58 -3.59 -14.85 -32.07
C ARG A 58 -2.54 -14.88 -30.95
N ALA A 59 -1.50 -14.08 -31.05
CA ALA A 59 -0.49 -14.00 -29.98
C ALA A 59 -1.07 -13.32 -28.73
N LEU A 60 -1.83 -12.22 -28.88
CA LEU A 60 -2.53 -11.59 -27.78
C LEU A 60 -3.54 -12.54 -27.11
N GLN A 61 -4.34 -13.26 -27.91
CA GLN A 61 -5.26 -14.25 -27.37
C GLN A 61 -4.53 -15.33 -26.55
N TRP A 62 -3.42 -15.84 -27.08
CA TRP A 62 -2.59 -16.79 -26.34
C TRP A 62 -2.01 -16.18 -25.04
N MET A 63 -1.58 -14.91 -25.03
CA MET A 63 -1.11 -14.23 -23.83
C MET A 63 -2.21 -14.12 -22.78
N VAL A 64 -3.45 -13.86 -23.20
CA VAL A 64 -4.60 -13.84 -22.30
C VAL A 64 -4.87 -15.22 -21.69
N GLU A 65 -4.86 -16.27 -22.50
CA GLU A 65 -5.05 -17.65 -22.05
C GLU A 65 -3.90 -18.12 -21.13
N ALA A 66 -2.69 -17.61 -21.36
CA ALA A 66 -1.51 -17.89 -20.51
C ALA A 66 -1.46 -17.00 -19.25
N GLY A 67 -2.38 -16.06 -19.05
CA GLY A 67 -2.37 -15.13 -17.92
C GLY A 67 -1.26 -14.07 -17.97
N ILE A 68 -0.64 -13.86 -19.14
CA ILE A 68 0.41 -12.83 -19.35
C ILE A 68 -0.20 -11.47 -19.63
N ALA A 69 -1.34 -11.47 -20.32
CA ALA A 69 -2.10 -10.27 -20.64
C ALA A 69 -3.54 -10.39 -20.14
N GLN A 70 -4.16 -9.25 -19.85
CA GLN A 70 -5.60 -9.19 -19.67
C GLN A 70 -6.23 -8.35 -20.77
N LYS A 71 -7.47 -8.70 -21.08
CA LYS A 71 -8.30 -8.06 -22.09
C LYS A 71 -9.26 -7.13 -21.40
N VAL A 72 -9.27 -5.86 -21.80
CA VAL A 72 -10.12 -4.80 -21.23
C VAL A 72 -11.04 -4.25 -22.34
N ASP A 73 -12.32 -4.08 -22.00
CA ASP A 73 -13.30 -3.44 -22.88
C ASP A 73 -13.63 -2.05 -22.32
N PHE A 74 -13.31 -1.01 -23.07
CA PHE A 74 -13.65 0.36 -22.71
C PHE A 74 -14.95 0.86 -23.36
N GLY A 75 -15.70 -0.03 -24.00
CA GLY A 75 -16.95 0.32 -24.68
C GLY A 75 -16.76 1.01 -26.04
N GLU A 76 -15.56 0.92 -26.62
CA GLU A 76 -15.20 1.51 -27.91
C GLU A 76 -15.50 0.59 -29.11
N GLY A 77 -16.08 -0.59 -28.85
CA GLY A 77 -16.30 -1.62 -29.89
C GLY A 77 -15.03 -2.40 -30.25
N ARG A 78 -13.91 -2.15 -29.57
CA ARG A 78 -12.64 -2.86 -29.69
C ARG A 78 -12.05 -3.11 -28.30
N PHE A 79 -11.32 -4.23 -28.20
CA PHE A 79 -10.65 -4.59 -26.96
C PHE A 79 -9.26 -3.97 -26.90
N ARG A 80 -8.85 -3.59 -25.69
CA ARG A 80 -7.47 -3.26 -25.36
C ARG A 80 -6.86 -4.37 -24.53
N PHE A 81 -5.53 -4.47 -24.54
CA PHE A 81 -4.75 -5.47 -23.83
C PHE A 81 -3.72 -4.77 -22.97
N GLU A 82 -3.57 -5.24 -21.76
CA GLU A 82 -2.54 -4.80 -20.82
C GLU A 82 -1.82 -6.01 -20.23
N ARG A 83 -0.59 -5.83 -19.75
CA ARG A 83 0.17 -6.90 -19.09
C ARG A 83 -0.34 -7.13 -17.68
N THR A 84 -0.39 -8.38 -17.23
CA THR A 84 -0.77 -8.73 -15.85
C THR A 84 0.41 -8.69 -14.89
N TYR A 85 1.64 -8.83 -15.39
CA TYR A 85 2.85 -8.86 -14.60
C TYR A 85 3.33 -7.45 -14.24
N ARG A 86 3.61 -7.21 -12.94
CA ARG A 86 4.01 -5.89 -12.40
C ARG A 86 3.04 -4.77 -12.72
N HIS A 87 1.78 -5.10 -12.83
CA HIS A 87 0.73 -4.11 -13.06
C HIS A 87 -0.25 -4.17 -11.88
N PRO A 88 -0.22 -3.21 -10.95
CA PRO A 88 -1.11 -3.19 -9.79
C PRO A 88 -2.56 -3.25 -10.24
N ARG A 89 -3.42 -3.95 -9.49
CA ARG A 89 -4.87 -3.89 -9.74
C ARG A 89 -5.32 -2.44 -9.74
N HIS A 90 -6.16 -2.09 -10.67
CA HIS A 90 -6.64 -0.73 -10.83
C HIS A 90 -8.03 -0.71 -11.45
N TYR A 91 -8.66 0.46 -11.37
CA TYR A 91 -9.94 0.80 -11.94
C TYR A 91 -9.76 1.91 -12.96
N HIS A 92 -10.76 2.12 -13.84
CA HIS A 92 -10.63 3.05 -14.94
C HIS A 92 -11.65 4.17 -14.87
N LEU A 93 -11.20 5.42 -15.10
CA LEU A 93 -12.02 6.55 -15.50
C LEU A 93 -11.92 6.69 -17.01
N ILE A 94 -13.05 6.62 -17.74
CA ILE A 94 -13.08 6.59 -19.19
C ILE A 94 -13.82 7.82 -19.71
N CYS A 95 -13.16 8.62 -20.54
CA CYS A 95 -13.78 9.78 -21.17
C CYS A 95 -14.60 9.39 -22.38
N LYS A 96 -15.91 9.70 -22.35
CA LYS A 96 -16.81 9.42 -23.48
C LYS A 96 -16.56 10.30 -24.71
N ASN A 97 -15.84 11.43 -24.56
CA ASN A 97 -15.62 12.38 -25.65
C ASN A 97 -14.33 12.11 -26.43
N CYS A 98 -13.24 11.77 -25.74
CA CYS A 98 -11.94 11.53 -26.40
C CYS A 98 -11.42 10.10 -26.21
N ASN A 99 -12.16 9.25 -25.52
CA ASN A 99 -11.78 7.86 -25.21
C ASN A 99 -10.45 7.71 -24.46
N SER A 100 -9.94 8.78 -23.84
CA SER A 100 -8.81 8.64 -22.92
C SER A 100 -9.25 7.91 -21.67
N SER A 101 -8.35 7.09 -21.13
CA SER A 101 -8.52 6.42 -19.84
C SER A 101 -7.51 6.93 -18.83
N SER A 102 -7.86 6.89 -17.56
CA SER A 102 -7.04 7.18 -16.43
C SER A 102 -7.26 6.12 -15.37
N GLU A 103 -6.20 5.69 -14.73
CA GLU A 103 -6.20 4.57 -13.82
C GLU A 103 -6.20 5.04 -12.37
N PHE A 104 -6.87 4.31 -11.49
CA PHE A 104 -6.86 4.56 -10.05
C PHE A 104 -7.09 3.29 -9.25
N LEU A 105 -6.65 3.28 -8.00
CA LEU A 105 -6.96 2.25 -7.03
C LEU A 105 -7.59 2.89 -5.79
N SER A 106 -8.68 2.29 -5.29
CA SER A 106 -9.36 2.74 -4.08
C SER A 106 -9.57 1.58 -3.11
N SER A 107 -9.06 1.74 -1.91
CA SER A 107 -9.26 0.77 -0.83
C SER A 107 -10.71 0.66 -0.40
N ASP A 108 -11.46 1.77 -0.45
CA ASP A 108 -12.86 1.78 -0.04
C ASP A 108 -13.70 0.93 -0.98
N ILE A 109 -13.40 0.95 -2.28
CA ILE A 109 -14.06 0.08 -3.27
C ILE A 109 -13.70 -1.39 -3.00
N GLU A 110 -12.43 -1.70 -2.72
CA GLU A 110 -12.00 -3.06 -2.40
C GLU A 110 -12.70 -3.60 -1.14
N ILE A 111 -12.78 -2.78 -0.08
CA ILE A 111 -13.48 -3.13 1.16
C ILE A 111 -14.95 -3.38 0.89
N LEU A 112 -15.61 -2.48 0.16
CA LEU A 112 -17.03 -2.63 -0.16
C LEU A 112 -17.31 -3.91 -0.95
N VAL A 113 -16.49 -4.23 -1.94
CA VAL A 113 -16.59 -5.47 -2.73
C VAL A 113 -16.44 -6.69 -1.82
N GLU A 114 -15.47 -6.67 -0.89
CA GLU A 114 -15.23 -7.75 0.07
C GLU A 114 -16.41 -7.92 1.04
N GLU A 115 -16.93 -6.84 1.61
CA GLU A 115 -18.08 -6.86 2.52
C GLU A 115 -19.34 -7.42 1.84
N VAL A 116 -19.67 -6.93 0.65
CA VAL A 116 -20.83 -7.41 -0.11
C VAL A 116 -20.68 -8.88 -0.48
N SER A 117 -19.48 -9.29 -0.88
CA SER A 117 -19.20 -10.67 -1.28
C SER A 117 -19.31 -11.62 -0.09
N THR A 118 -18.72 -11.24 1.06
CA THR A 118 -18.80 -12.01 2.29
C THR A 118 -20.25 -12.16 2.77
N ALA A 119 -21.03 -11.07 2.76
CA ALA A 119 -22.44 -11.07 3.13
C ALA A 119 -23.31 -11.97 2.22
N ARG A 120 -22.84 -12.28 1.02
CA ARG A 120 -23.51 -13.14 0.04
C ARG A 120 -22.89 -14.53 -0.10
N ASN A 121 -21.88 -14.88 0.74
CA ASN A 121 -21.09 -16.11 0.60
C ASN A 121 -20.54 -16.30 -0.83
N PHE A 122 -20.08 -15.20 -1.45
CA PHE A 122 -19.62 -15.16 -2.83
C PHE A 122 -18.08 -15.04 -2.89
N ASN A 123 -17.44 -15.98 -3.57
CA ASN A 123 -15.99 -15.95 -3.78
C ASN A 123 -15.66 -15.08 -5.00
N VAL A 124 -15.07 -13.91 -4.77
CA VAL A 124 -14.65 -13.01 -5.86
C VAL A 124 -13.37 -13.53 -6.50
N SER A 125 -13.41 -13.81 -7.78
CA SER A 125 -12.23 -14.12 -8.57
C SER A 125 -11.59 -12.85 -9.18
N ARG A 126 -12.41 -11.86 -9.52
CA ARG A 126 -12.00 -10.58 -10.12
C ARG A 126 -13.08 -9.52 -9.88
N SER A 127 -12.67 -8.30 -9.61
CA SER A 127 -13.50 -7.09 -9.63
C SER A 127 -13.08 -6.18 -10.80
N VAL A 128 -14.04 -5.55 -11.46
CA VAL A 128 -13.80 -4.57 -12.53
C VAL A 128 -14.68 -3.36 -12.25
N VAL A 129 -14.06 -2.17 -12.14
CA VAL A 129 -14.80 -0.91 -12.01
C VAL A 129 -14.38 0.03 -13.13
N GLN A 130 -15.36 0.47 -13.88
CA GLN A 130 -15.21 1.44 -14.97
C GLN A 130 -16.18 2.59 -14.74
N VAL A 131 -15.65 3.81 -14.69
CA VAL A 131 -16.43 5.03 -14.49
C VAL A 131 -16.37 5.85 -15.77
N TYR A 132 -17.50 6.13 -16.35
CA TYR A 132 -17.63 6.86 -17.61
C TYR A 132 -18.04 8.31 -17.36
N GLY A 133 -17.32 9.25 -17.99
CA GLY A 133 -17.58 10.68 -17.82
C GLY A 133 -16.93 11.54 -18.88
N THR A 134 -16.60 12.78 -18.55
CA THR A 134 -15.89 13.72 -19.39
C THR A 134 -14.60 14.14 -18.69
N CYS A 135 -13.44 13.96 -19.31
CA CYS A 135 -12.16 14.35 -18.73
C CYS A 135 -11.98 15.87 -18.69
N GLU A 136 -11.04 16.35 -17.89
CA GLU A 136 -10.76 17.78 -17.73
C GLU A 136 -10.42 18.45 -19.07
N LYS A 137 -9.62 17.80 -19.92
CA LYS A 137 -9.32 18.31 -21.27
C LYS A 137 -10.58 18.56 -22.10
N CYS A 138 -11.54 17.64 -22.05
CA CYS A 138 -12.78 17.77 -22.83
C CYS A 138 -13.79 18.76 -22.21
N SER A 139 -13.74 18.96 -20.89
CA SER A 139 -14.66 19.87 -20.19
C SER A 139 -14.13 21.30 -20.10
N THR A 140 -12.82 21.50 -19.95
CA THR A 140 -12.21 22.82 -19.71
C THR A 140 -11.19 23.24 -20.75
N GLY A 141 -10.77 22.34 -21.64
CA GLY A 141 -9.67 22.56 -22.59
C GLY A 141 -8.26 22.46 -21.98
N LYS A 142 -8.12 22.25 -20.67
CA LYS A 142 -6.83 22.07 -20.02
C LYS A 142 -6.27 20.69 -20.29
N ILE A 143 -5.00 20.62 -20.68
CA ILE A 143 -4.29 19.35 -20.90
C ILE A 143 -3.60 19.01 -19.58
N THR A 144 -4.11 18.03 -18.87
CA THR A 144 -3.38 17.34 -17.78
C THR A 144 -2.57 16.20 -18.39
N PRO A 145 -1.32 15.96 -17.93
CA PRO A 145 -0.56 14.79 -18.37
C PRO A 145 -1.37 13.51 -18.11
N GLY A 146 -1.46 12.63 -19.10
CA GLY A 146 -2.05 11.31 -18.93
C GLY A 146 -1.23 10.45 -17.97
N ASP A 147 -1.86 9.48 -17.35
CA ASP A 147 -1.24 8.48 -16.46
C ASP A 147 -0.97 7.13 -17.16
N GLU A 148 -1.35 7.01 -18.42
CA GLU A 148 -1.07 5.83 -19.22
C GLU A 148 0.43 5.55 -19.28
N GLY A 149 0.84 4.33 -18.92
CA GLY A 149 2.24 3.92 -18.89
C GLY A 149 3.03 4.27 -17.62
N TYR A 150 2.40 4.87 -16.61
CA TYR A 150 3.06 5.28 -15.37
C TYR A 150 2.52 4.58 -14.13
N THR A 151 1.63 3.62 -14.26
CA THR A 151 0.90 3.00 -13.15
C THR A 151 1.81 2.45 -12.06
N GLU A 152 2.91 1.79 -12.42
CA GLU A 152 3.86 1.25 -11.43
C GLU A 152 4.57 2.37 -10.67
N LEU A 153 5.02 3.42 -11.38
CA LEU A 153 5.67 4.59 -10.77
C LEU A 153 4.72 5.42 -9.93
N LEU A 154 3.48 5.61 -10.40
CA LEU A 154 2.42 6.29 -9.65
C LEU A 154 2.06 5.54 -8.39
N PHE A 155 2.01 4.21 -8.47
CA PHE A 155 1.77 3.35 -7.33
C PHE A 155 2.90 3.47 -6.29
N ALA A 156 4.17 3.37 -6.72
CA ALA A 156 5.32 3.53 -5.84
C ALA A 156 5.36 4.94 -5.21
N ARG A 157 5.11 5.98 -6.00
CA ARG A 157 5.04 7.37 -5.52
C ARG A 157 3.99 7.53 -4.41
N ASP A 158 2.79 7.04 -4.66
CA ASP A 158 1.69 7.21 -3.70
C ASP A 158 1.86 6.32 -2.48
N ALA A 159 2.46 5.13 -2.62
CA ALA A 159 2.87 4.29 -1.50
C ALA A 159 3.88 5.01 -0.59
N LEU A 160 4.92 5.61 -1.18
CA LEU A 160 5.89 6.42 -0.43
C LEU A 160 5.25 7.62 0.24
N ARG A 161 4.32 8.31 -0.41
CA ARG A 161 3.58 9.45 0.20
C ARG A 161 2.78 9.03 1.43
N ILE A 162 2.12 7.88 1.36
CA ILE A 162 1.34 7.35 2.48
C ILE A 162 2.28 6.97 3.62
N ALA A 163 3.37 6.27 3.31
CA ALA A 163 4.39 5.89 4.27
C ALA A 163 5.00 7.12 4.96
N ILE A 164 5.46 8.12 4.20
CA ILE A 164 5.99 9.39 4.73
C ILE A 164 4.97 10.11 5.63
N ALA A 165 3.70 10.12 5.27
CA ALA A 165 2.66 10.74 6.09
C ALA A 165 2.46 9.96 7.41
N THR A 166 2.53 8.64 7.38
CA THR A 166 2.41 7.76 8.55
C THR A 166 3.59 7.97 9.49
N GLU A 167 4.84 7.91 9.00
CA GLU A 167 6.05 8.17 9.80
C GLU A 167 6.05 9.56 10.43
N ARG A 168 5.62 10.57 9.68
CA ARG A 168 5.53 11.93 10.21
C ARG A 168 4.52 12.04 11.35
N SER A 169 3.38 11.40 11.23
CA SER A 169 2.37 11.37 12.29
C SER A 169 2.79 10.50 13.48
N GLY A 170 3.51 9.41 13.26
CA GLY A 170 4.14 8.57 14.28
C GLY A 170 5.20 9.34 15.08
N LEU A 171 6.11 10.03 14.38
CA LEU A 171 7.12 10.89 14.99
C LEU A 171 6.50 11.98 15.88
N GLU A 172 5.43 12.63 15.42
CA GLU A 172 4.70 13.62 16.23
C GLU A 172 4.09 12.98 17.48
N PHE A 173 3.41 11.83 17.29
CA PHE A 173 2.81 11.07 18.37
C PHE A 173 3.85 10.68 19.44
N TYR A 174 4.94 9.99 19.06
CA TYR A 174 5.94 9.52 20.01
C TYR A 174 6.74 10.66 20.66
N SER A 175 7.05 11.71 19.92
CA SER A 175 7.66 12.91 20.48
C SER A 175 6.78 13.57 21.55
N ARG A 176 5.48 13.59 21.32
CA ARG A 176 4.51 14.13 22.29
C ARG A 176 4.33 13.20 23.49
N ALA A 177 4.21 11.89 23.25
CA ALA A 177 4.11 10.88 24.30
C ALA A 177 5.34 10.91 25.24
N ALA A 178 6.54 11.01 24.67
CA ALA A 178 7.79 11.13 25.46
C ALA A 178 7.81 12.36 26.37
N ARG A 179 7.27 13.51 25.90
CA ARG A 179 7.16 14.72 26.74
C ARG A 179 6.14 14.60 27.87
N LEU A 180 5.05 13.87 27.65
CA LEU A 180 3.97 13.71 28.63
C LEU A 180 4.24 12.57 29.62
N ALA A 181 5.06 11.58 29.27
CA ALA A 181 5.33 10.39 30.05
C ALA A 181 5.96 10.73 31.43
N ARG A 182 5.40 10.14 32.47
CA ARG A 182 5.88 10.26 33.87
C ARG A 182 6.83 9.13 34.24
N ASP A 183 6.57 7.91 33.76
CA ASP A 183 7.45 6.75 33.95
C ASP A 183 8.71 6.92 33.09
N GLN A 184 9.89 6.80 33.73
CA GLN A 184 11.17 7.01 33.03
C GLN A 184 11.42 5.99 31.91
N ARG A 185 10.97 4.74 32.08
CA ARG A 185 11.10 3.69 31.06
C ARG A 185 10.15 3.94 29.91
N GLY A 186 8.89 4.25 30.20
CA GLY A 186 7.90 4.62 29.17
C GLY A 186 8.38 5.82 28.34
N ARG A 187 8.91 6.85 29.00
CA ARG A 187 9.55 7.99 28.32
C ARG A 187 10.67 7.55 27.39
N LYS A 188 11.55 6.67 27.87
CA LYS A 188 12.67 6.18 27.07
C LYS A 188 12.18 5.41 25.83
N VAL A 189 11.19 4.52 25.98
CA VAL A 189 10.59 3.78 24.86
C VAL A 189 10.00 4.73 23.83
N PHE A 190 9.23 5.75 24.24
CA PHE A 190 8.69 6.72 23.31
C PHE A 190 9.77 7.58 22.62
N GLN A 191 10.88 7.89 23.31
CA GLN A 191 12.01 8.58 22.68
C GLN A 191 12.70 7.71 21.65
N ASP A 192 12.95 6.42 21.96
CA ASP A 192 13.58 5.49 21.03
C ASP A 192 12.71 5.30 19.77
N LEU A 193 11.40 5.13 19.93
CA LEU A 193 10.47 5.08 18.81
C LEU A 193 10.47 6.38 17.99
N ALA A 194 10.45 7.55 18.63
CA ALA A 194 10.52 8.82 17.91
C ALA A 194 11.82 8.97 17.10
N ASP A 195 12.94 8.46 17.61
CA ASP A 195 14.22 8.45 16.89
C ASP A 195 14.22 7.45 15.72
N GLU A 196 13.55 6.29 15.87
CA GLU A 196 13.35 5.31 14.78
C GLU A 196 12.48 5.91 13.67
N GLU A 197 11.30 6.49 14.00
CA GLU A 197 10.43 7.18 13.03
C GLU A 197 11.15 8.29 12.27
N LYS A 198 12.00 9.04 12.93
CA LYS A 198 12.80 10.08 12.30
C LYS A 198 13.79 9.52 11.27
N ASN A 199 14.39 8.36 11.55
CA ASN A 199 15.34 7.71 10.64
C ASN A 199 14.59 7.10 9.45
N HIS A 200 13.44 6.46 9.68
CA HIS A 200 12.59 5.92 8.64
C HIS A 200 12.10 7.04 7.71
N LEU A 201 11.59 8.13 8.28
CA LEU A 201 11.15 9.30 7.52
C LEU A 201 12.26 9.85 6.61
N ALA A 202 13.50 9.97 7.12
CA ALA A 202 14.64 10.43 6.32
C ALA A 202 14.96 9.47 5.16
N THR A 203 14.87 8.15 5.40
CA THR A 203 15.08 7.12 4.37
C THR A 203 14.01 7.19 3.29
N LEU A 204 12.75 7.32 3.68
CA LEU A 204 11.63 7.42 2.76
C LEU A 204 11.65 8.69 1.91
N GLU A 205 11.96 9.84 2.53
CA GLU A 205 12.08 11.10 1.81
C GLU A 205 13.23 11.04 0.79
N LYS A 206 14.31 10.30 1.11
CA LYS A 206 15.38 10.03 0.14
C LYS A 206 14.89 9.16 -1.00
N SER A 207 14.22 8.04 -0.73
CA SER A 207 13.64 7.14 -1.76
C SER A 207 12.64 7.88 -2.64
N TYR A 208 11.82 8.75 -2.05
CA TYR A 208 10.88 9.59 -2.79
C TYR A 208 11.59 10.56 -3.76
N LYS A 209 12.68 11.22 -3.32
CA LYS A 209 13.49 12.08 -4.17
C LYS A 209 14.16 11.30 -5.31
N GLU A 210 14.66 10.10 -5.02
CA GLU A 210 15.26 9.21 -6.03
C GLU A 210 14.22 8.77 -7.07
N LEU A 211 12.98 8.47 -6.62
CA LEU A 211 11.87 8.15 -7.53
C LEU A 211 11.54 9.34 -8.45
N LEU A 212 11.42 10.55 -7.91
CA LEU A 212 11.15 11.76 -8.70
C LEU A 212 12.31 12.12 -9.64
N ALA A 213 13.55 11.75 -9.30
CA ALA A 213 14.69 11.95 -10.20
C ALA A 213 14.63 11.05 -11.45
N ARG A 214 13.91 9.90 -11.39
CA ARG A 214 13.67 9.05 -12.58
C ARG A 214 12.70 9.70 -13.56
N ASP A 215 11.69 10.41 -13.05
CA ASP A 215 10.72 11.18 -13.83
C ASP A 215 10.25 12.42 -13.06
N PRO A 216 10.76 13.62 -13.41
CA PRO A 216 10.37 14.86 -12.75
C PRO A 216 8.88 15.23 -12.88
N HIS A 217 8.19 14.70 -13.92
CA HIS A 217 6.76 14.95 -14.12
C HIS A 217 5.87 14.10 -13.25
N LEU A 218 6.44 13.12 -12.53
CA LEU A 218 5.68 12.21 -11.67
C LEU A 218 4.97 12.95 -10.53
N GLU A 219 5.53 14.07 -10.04
CA GLU A 219 4.93 14.89 -8.98
C GLU A 219 3.60 15.52 -9.40
N ASP A 220 3.51 15.97 -10.65
CA ASP A 220 2.35 16.71 -11.18
C ASP A 220 1.25 15.78 -11.68
N ARG A 221 1.50 14.46 -11.72
CA ARG A 221 0.51 13.49 -12.18
C ARG A 221 -0.59 13.24 -11.14
N PRO A 222 -1.79 12.86 -11.58
CA PRO A 222 -2.90 12.51 -10.69
C PRO A 222 -2.51 11.44 -9.67
N ARG A 223 -3.23 11.40 -8.55
CA ARG A 223 -3.09 10.32 -7.58
C ARG A 223 -3.62 9.02 -8.17
N PHE A 224 -2.88 7.95 -7.94
CA PHE A 224 -3.29 6.59 -8.29
C PHE A 224 -3.95 5.88 -7.09
N LEU A 225 -3.40 6.03 -5.87
CA LEU A 225 -3.92 5.42 -4.66
C LEU A 225 -4.87 6.36 -3.91
N PHE A 226 -6.04 5.85 -3.59
CA PHE A 226 -7.07 6.55 -2.80
C PHE A 226 -7.42 5.72 -1.55
N PHE A 227 -7.07 6.25 -0.38
CA PHE A 227 -7.38 5.67 0.92
C PHE A 227 -8.01 6.72 1.81
N LYS A 228 -9.10 6.36 2.49
CA LYS A 228 -9.74 7.22 3.47
C LYS A 228 -8.81 7.42 4.67
N GLY A 229 -8.49 8.66 4.99
CA GLY A 229 -7.64 9.02 6.13
C GLY A 229 -6.13 8.94 5.89
N ALA A 230 -5.64 8.24 4.85
CA ALA A 230 -4.20 8.05 4.62
C ALA A 230 -3.43 9.35 4.31
N ALA A 231 -4.11 10.40 3.88
CA ALA A 231 -3.45 11.68 3.54
C ALA A 231 -2.80 12.37 4.76
N ASN A 232 -3.32 12.12 5.97
CA ASN A 232 -2.85 12.74 7.21
C ASN A 232 -1.96 11.78 8.03
N GLY A 233 -1.70 10.56 7.54
CA GLY A 233 -1.04 9.49 8.28
C GLY A 233 -1.99 8.71 9.19
N LEU A 234 -1.62 7.47 9.47
CA LEU A 234 -2.47 6.54 10.23
C LEU A 234 -2.46 6.82 11.75
N PHE A 235 -1.53 7.66 12.22
CA PHE A 235 -1.40 8.07 13.63
C PHE A 235 -2.07 9.42 13.95
N ALA A 236 -2.63 10.13 12.97
CA ALA A 236 -3.14 11.49 13.19
C ALA A 236 -4.20 11.55 14.30
N GLU A 237 -5.17 10.64 14.30
CA GLU A 237 -6.19 10.56 15.35
C GLU A 237 -5.59 10.25 16.72
N GLY A 238 -4.59 9.37 16.79
CA GLY A 238 -3.89 9.05 18.04
C GLY A 238 -3.13 10.23 18.64
N ALA A 239 -2.51 11.06 17.81
CA ALA A 239 -1.83 12.26 18.26
C ALA A 239 -2.81 13.27 18.89
N ASP A 240 -4.02 13.39 18.38
CA ASP A 240 -5.07 14.26 18.92
C ASP A 240 -5.60 13.77 20.28
N GLU A 241 -5.59 12.46 20.54
CA GLU A 241 -5.99 11.86 21.80
C GLU A 241 -4.96 12.07 22.93
N LEU A 242 -3.69 12.34 22.62
CA LEU A 242 -2.65 12.65 23.58
C LEU A 242 -2.79 14.06 24.15
N VAL A 243 -3.70 14.23 25.09
CA VAL A 243 -3.94 15.50 25.78
C VAL A 243 -3.26 15.54 27.15
N ALA A 244 -3.13 16.74 27.74
CA ALA A 244 -2.59 16.90 29.07
C ALA A 244 -3.47 16.13 30.08
N GLY A 245 -2.84 15.26 30.88
CA GLY A 245 -3.54 14.41 31.86
C GLY A 245 -3.68 12.94 31.46
N VAL A 246 -3.38 12.57 30.23
CA VAL A 246 -3.23 11.17 29.79
C VAL A 246 -2.11 10.55 30.63
N ASP A 247 -2.35 9.38 31.24
CA ASP A 247 -1.34 8.63 31.95
C ASP A 247 -0.50 7.74 31.00
N ASP A 248 0.62 7.23 31.50
CA ASP A 248 1.55 6.43 30.71
C ASP A 248 0.90 5.14 30.15
N GLN A 249 -0.04 4.54 30.90
CA GLN A 249 -0.76 3.36 30.45
C GLN A 249 -1.70 3.68 29.29
N GLN A 250 -2.42 4.80 29.38
CA GLN A 250 -3.29 5.26 28.31
C GLN A 250 -2.50 5.65 27.06
N ALA A 251 -1.35 6.35 27.23
CA ALA A 251 -0.48 6.71 26.12
C ALA A 251 0.03 5.46 25.37
N LEU A 252 0.46 4.42 26.10
CA LEU A 252 0.87 3.14 25.50
C LEU A 252 -0.29 2.44 24.77
N LEU A 253 -1.51 2.47 25.32
CA LEU A 253 -2.68 1.87 24.68
C LEU A 253 -3.07 2.59 23.39
N ILE A 254 -2.96 3.92 23.35
CA ILE A 254 -3.17 4.70 22.13
C ILE A 254 -2.14 4.30 21.08
N GLY A 255 -0.83 4.27 21.43
CA GLY A 255 0.23 3.83 20.54
C GLY A 255 0.00 2.41 20.01
N ILE A 256 -0.31 1.45 20.88
CA ILE A 256 -0.63 0.06 20.49
C ILE A 256 -1.78 -0.01 19.49
N ARG A 257 -2.79 0.83 19.65
CA ARG A 257 -3.93 0.88 18.72
C ARG A 257 -3.50 1.43 17.37
N CYS A 258 -2.72 2.51 17.34
CA CYS A 258 -2.20 3.12 16.13
C CYS A 258 -1.31 2.16 15.35
N GLU A 259 -0.30 1.56 16.01
CA GLU A 259 0.58 0.56 15.39
C GLU A 259 -0.16 -0.65 14.85
N ARG A 260 -1.13 -1.16 15.60
CA ARG A 260 -1.96 -2.27 15.13
C ARG A 260 -2.77 -1.89 13.91
N GLY A 261 -3.31 -0.68 13.88
CA GLY A 261 -4.06 -0.14 12.75
C GLY A 261 -3.17 -0.01 11.52
N SER A 262 -1.99 0.59 11.69
CA SER A 262 -0.98 0.78 10.65
C SER A 262 -0.48 -0.57 10.10
N HIS A 263 -0.03 -1.47 10.97
CA HIS A 263 0.37 -2.82 10.56
C HIS A 263 -0.72 -3.56 9.78
N THR A 264 -1.97 -3.52 10.28
CA THR A 264 -3.10 -4.18 9.61
C THR A 264 -3.37 -3.56 8.25
N PHE A 265 -3.29 -2.24 8.14
CA PHE A 265 -3.46 -1.51 6.89
C PHE A 265 -2.39 -1.93 5.87
N PHE A 266 -1.11 -1.73 6.19
CA PHE A 266 -0.02 -2.02 5.26
C PHE A 266 0.02 -3.49 4.86
N LYS A 267 -0.15 -4.43 5.83
CA LYS A 267 -0.20 -5.86 5.55
C LYS A 267 -1.36 -6.24 4.63
N LYS A 268 -2.59 -5.78 4.95
CA LYS A 268 -3.79 -6.09 4.16
C LYS A 268 -3.63 -5.70 2.70
N TYR A 269 -3.02 -4.55 2.44
CA TYR A 269 -2.85 -4.06 1.09
C TYR A 269 -1.64 -4.68 0.40
N ALA A 270 -0.52 -4.93 1.11
CA ALA A 270 0.60 -5.69 0.57
C ALA A 270 0.16 -7.08 0.06
N ASP A 271 -0.71 -7.77 0.82
CA ASP A 271 -1.23 -9.09 0.46
C ASP A 271 -2.15 -9.06 -0.78
N LYS A 272 -2.76 -7.90 -1.09
CA LYS A 272 -3.69 -7.73 -2.23
C LYS A 272 -3.00 -7.24 -3.51
N PHE A 273 -1.83 -6.65 -3.40
CA PHE A 273 -1.12 -6.10 -4.54
C PHE A 273 -0.26 -7.16 -5.24
N GLU A 274 -0.17 -7.04 -6.56
CA GLU A 274 0.77 -7.81 -7.35
C GLU A 274 2.21 -7.32 -7.13
N ASP A 275 3.20 -8.16 -7.46
CA ASP A 275 4.61 -7.84 -7.23
C ASP A 275 5.02 -6.57 -7.96
N SER A 276 5.41 -5.56 -7.20
CA SER A 276 5.75 -4.22 -7.66
C SER A 276 6.58 -3.48 -6.61
N GLU A 277 7.23 -2.37 -6.98
CA GLU A 277 7.95 -1.50 -6.05
C GLU A 277 7.00 -0.96 -4.96
N GLY A 278 5.77 -0.58 -5.33
CA GLY A 278 4.76 -0.14 -4.36
C GLY A 278 4.36 -1.22 -3.36
N LYS A 279 4.18 -2.48 -3.80
CA LYS A 279 3.92 -3.61 -2.88
C LYS A 279 5.08 -3.85 -1.93
N GLN A 280 6.31 -3.74 -2.40
CA GLN A 280 7.50 -3.89 -1.56
C GLN A 280 7.49 -2.86 -0.44
N ILE A 281 7.22 -1.59 -0.74
CA ILE A 281 7.09 -0.51 0.26
C ILE A 281 6.03 -0.88 1.32
N PHE A 282 4.84 -1.31 0.91
CA PHE A 282 3.79 -1.73 1.85
C PHE A 282 4.21 -2.91 2.72
N SER A 283 4.96 -3.87 2.17
CA SER A 283 5.42 -5.06 2.89
C SER A 283 6.49 -4.74 3.93
N GLU A 284 7.43 -3.87 3.57
CA GLU A 284 8.49 -3.41 4.46
C GLU A 284 7.87 -2.64 5.64
N PHE A 285 6.98 -1.70 5.34
CA PHE A 285 6.23 -0.97 6.38
C PHE A 285 5.42 -1.86 7.30
N ALA A 286 4.70 -2.84 6.76
CA ALA A 286 3.96 -3.80 7.58
C ALA A 286 4.88 -4.55 8.57
N ALA A 287 6.12 -4.82 8.19
CA ALA A 287 7.09 -5.49 9.06
C ALA A 287 7.63 -4.55 10.16
N GLU A 288 7.89 -3.29 9.84
CA GLU A 288 8.34 -2.26 10.78
C GLU A 288 7.27 -1.96 11.84
N GLU A 289 6.05 -1.64 11.44
CA GLU A 289 4.90 -1.39 12.32
C GLU A 289 4.61 -2.58 13.27
N LYS A 290 4.86 -3.80 12.81
CA LYS A 290 4.77 -4.98 13.67
C LYS A 290 5.82 -4.98 14.78
N GLN A 291 7.04 -4.54 14.48
CA GLN A 291 8.12 -4.48 15.49
C GLN A 291 7.79 -3.41 16.54
N HIS A 292 7.33 -2.23 16.13
CA HIS A 292 6.88 -1.17 17.02
C HIS A 292 5.73 -1.64 17.93
N LEU A 293 4.74 -2.31 17.34
CA LEU A 293 3.62 -2.90 18.09
C LEU A 293 4.09 -3.90 19.16
N GLU A 294 5.04 -4.78 18.82
CA GLU A 294 5.58 -5.77 19.75
C GLU A 294 6.35 -5.10 20.90
N LEU A 295 7.12 -4.04 20.60
CA LEU A 295 7.83 -3.24 21.61
C LEU A 295 6.86 -2.56 22.58
N LEU A 296 5.84 -1.88 22.07
CA LEU A 296 4.83 -1.22 22.89
C LEU A 296 4.03 -2.21 23.75
N LEU A 297 3.65 -3.36 23.19
CA LEU A 297 2.97 -4.42 23.96
C LEU A 297 3.83 -4.98 25.10
N LYS A 298 5.13 -5.11 24.87
CA LYS A 298 6.08 -5.52 25.90
C LYS A 298 6.15 -4.49 27.03
N GLU A 299 6.35 -3.22 26.71
CA GLU A 299 6.44 -2.15 27.71
C GLU A 299 5.12 -1.98 28.48
N TYR A 300 3.99 -2.07 27.82
CA TYR A 300 2.68 -2.04 28.49
C TYR A 300 2.55 -3.14 29.55
N ARG A 301 2.91 -4.39 29.20
CA ARG A 301 2.87 -5.51 30.15
C ARG A 301 3.81 -5.28 31.34
N GLU A 302 5.00 -4.75 31.12
CA GLU A 302 5.96 -4.45 32.17
C GLU A 302 5.48 -3.28 33.06
N LEU A 303 4.87 -2.25 32.48
CA LEU A 303 4.28 -1.14 33.25
C LEU A 303 3.16 -1.65 34.18
N VAL A 304 2.21 -2.40 33.66
CA VAL A 304 1.12 -2.99 34.46
C VAL A 304 1.66 -3.88 35.58
N LYS A 305 2.68 -4.69 35.32
CA LYS A 305 3.33 -5.53 36.32
C LYS A 305 3.99 -4.71 37.43
N ARG A 306 4.70 -3.62 37.09
CA ARG A 306 5.31 -2.71 38.08
C ARG A 306 4.26 -2.04 38.96
N GLN A 307 3.16 -1.55 38.36
CA GLN A 307 2.07 -0.93 39.10
C GLN A 307 1.37 -1.91 40.06
N SER A 308 1.13 -3.14 39.62
CA SER A 308 0.51 -4.17 40.46
C SER A 308 1.40 -4.62 41.63
N GLN A 309 2.71 -4.54 41.52
CA GLN A 309 3.68 -4.84 42.59
C GLN A 309 3.78 -3.70 43.61
N SER A 310 3.61 -2.44 43.19
CA SER A 310 3.64 -1.26 44.07
C SER A 310 2.40 -1.16 44.98
N VAL A 311 1.29 -1.81 44.63
CA VAL A 311 0.00 -1.79 45.34
C VAL A 311 -0.12 -2.95 46.37
N LYS A 312 0.94 -3.72 46.67
CA LYS A 312 0.86 -4.73 47.72
C LYS A 312 0.56 -4.08 49.07
N PRO A 313 -0.52 -4.42 49.78
CA PRO A 313 -0.88 -3.82 51.05
C PRO A 313 0.22 -4.08 52.11
N ALA A 314 0.59 -3.05 52.86
CA ALA A 314 1.46 -3.15 54.01
C ALA A 314 0.95 -4.28 54.93
N LYS A 315 1.81 -5.23 55.24
CA LYS A 315 1.49 -6.32 56.20
C LYS A 315 0.87 -5.73 57.46
N ARG A 316 -0.36 -6.13 57.75
CA ARG A 316 -1.01 -5.84 59.06
C ARG A 316 -0.04 -6.21 60.16
N VAL A 317 0.47 -5.20 60.84
CA VAL A 317 1.19 -5.39 62.10
C VAL A 317 0.21 -5.96 63.11
N ALA A 318 0.34 -7.23 63.44
CA ALA A 318 -0.45 -7.88 64.45
C ALA A 318 -0.20 -7.22 65.78
N SER A 319 -1.16 -6.48 66.33
CA SER A 319 -1.13 -5.95 67.70
C SER A 319 -1.13 -7.12 68.67
N ARG A 320 -0.01 -7.38 69.28
CA ARG A 320 0.09 -8.26 70.46
C ARG A 320 -0.64 -7.56 71.63
N THR A 321 -1.87 -7.95 71.87
CA THR A 321 -2.56 -7.67 73.13
C THR A 321 -1.86 -8.44 74.27
N ARG A 322 -1.15 -7.74 75.16
CA ARG A 322 -0.67 -8.27 76.43
C ARG A 322 -1.90 -8.56 77.30
N LYS A 323 -2.13 -9.84 77.58
CA LYS A 323 -2.98 -10.25 78.69
C LYS A 323 -2.23 -9.98 79.97
N THR A 324 -2.62 -8.94 80.72
CA THR A 324 -2.26 -8.81 82.13
C THR A 324 -3.11 -9.76 82.95
N GLY A 325 -2.46 -10.75 83.53
CA GLY A 325 -3.08 -11.60 84.54
C GLY A 325 -3.19 -10.82 85.84
N THR A 326 -4.35 -10.83 86.44
CA THR A 326 -4.52 -10.51 87.85
C THR A 326 -4.98 -11.79 88.57
N ALA A 327 -4.14 -12.19 89.49
CA ALA A 327 -4.44 -13.17 90.49
C ALA A 327 -5.40 -12.58 91.56
N ARG A 328 -6.45 -13.23 91.86
CA ARG A 328 -6.95 -13.66 93.21
C ARG A 328 -8.23 -14.50 93.05
#